data_b28a9571d0fca44ad37e55528c541dab
#
_entry.id   b28a9571d0fca44ad37e55528c541dab
#
_cell.length_a   1.000
_cell.length_b   1.000
_cell.length_c   1.000
_cell.angle_alpha   90.00
_cell.angle_beta   90.00
_cell.angle_gamma   90.00
#
_symmetry.space_group_name_H-M   'P 1'
#
loop_
_entity.id
_entity.type
_entity.pdbx_description
1 polymer ?
#
loop_
_entity_poly.entity_id
_entity_poly.type
_entity_poly.pdbx_seq_one_letter_code
_entity_poly.pdbx_strand_id
1 'polypeptide(L)'
;MATQEEKQKALEAALGQIEKQFGKGAIMKLGDSQKLDIEAISTGSFGLDLALGIGGLPMGRIVEIFGPESSGKTTLTLSVIAEAQKAGKTCAFIDAEHALDPIYASKLGVDVKELLVSQPDNGEQALEICDALVRSGAVDVIIVDSVAALTPKAEIEGDMGDSHVGLQARLMSQALRKLTGQIKNANCLVIFINQIRMKIGVMFGNPETTTGGNALKFYASVRLDIRRVGSIKEGDEVIGNETRVKVVKNKVAPPFRQVDFQILYGEGISKESELIDLGVKHKLISKAGAWYAYENEKIGQGKTNAMKWLKDNPEQAKLIESTLRDELLAHPETAITADVEDEAGEADFE
;
A
#
# COMPACT_ATOMS: atom_id res chain seq x y z
N MET A 1 6.58 -47.94 20.89
CA MET A 1 6.71 -46.55 20.42
C MET A 1 7.92 -46.54 19.51
N ALA A 2 7.82 -45.94 18.30
CA ALA A 2 8.95 -45.85 17.37
C ALA A 2 10.06 -45.03 17.98
N THR A 3 11.30 -45.49 17.81
CA THR A 3 12.49 -44.76 18.28
C THR A 3 12.68 -43.44 17.53
N GLN A 4 13.46 -42.53 18.08
CA GLN A 4 13.78 -41.26 17.43
C GLN A 4 14.40 -41.44 16.04
N GLU A 5 15.26 -42.44 15.89
CA GLU A 5 15.90 -42.79 14.62
C GLU A 5 14.90 -43.34 13.58
N GLU A 6 13.92 -44.15 13.99
CA GLU A 6 12.88 -44.65 13.11
C GLU A 6 11.98 -43.52 12.59
N LYS A 7 11.67 -42.56 13.47
CA LYS A 7 10.91 -41.35 13.08
C LYS A 7 11.69 -40.48 12.09
N GLN A 8 13.00 -40.30 12.30
CA GLN A 8 13.84 -39.51 11.42
C GLN A 8 13.91 -40.13 10.00
N LYS A 9 14.13 -41.44 9.90
CA LYS A 9 14.15 -42.18 8.61
C LYS A 9 12.83 -42.12 7.91
N ALA A 10 11.70 -42.25 8.64
CA ALA A 10 10.36 -42.12 8.07
C ALA A 10 10.11 -40.70 7.54
N LEU A 11 10.57 -39.65 8.24
CA LEU A 11 10.47 -38.27 7.81
C LEU A 11 11.27 -38.02 6.53
N GLU A 12 12.53 -38.48 6.47
CA GLU A 12 13.37 -38.34 5.27
C GLU A 12 12.77 -39.02 4.05
N ALA A 13 12.20 -40.24 4.24
CA ALA A 13 11.51 -40.93 3.17
C ALA A 13 10.27 -40.18 2.68
N ALA A 14 9.48 -39.60 3.61
CA ALA A 14 8.32 -38.78 3.28
C ALA A 14 8.70 -37.49 2.52
N LEU A 15 9.77 -36.80 2.96
CA LEU A 15 10.28 -35.60 2.30
C LEU A 15 10.75 -35.93 0.87
N GLY A 16 11.50 -37.03 0.69
CA GLY A 16 11.93 -37.47 -0.63
C GLY A 16 10.79 -37.87 -1.56
N GLN A 17 9.68 -38.43 -1.02
CA GLN A 17 8.49 -38.73 -1.79
C GLN A 17 7.73 -37.46 -2.21
N ILE A 18 7.62 -36.48 -1.30
CA ILE A 18 7.00 -35.16 -1.59
C ILE A 18 7.78 -34.43 -2.69
N GLU A 19 9.12 -34.39 -2.59
CA GLU A 19 9.95 -33.77 -3.63
C GLU A 19 9.84 -34.45 -5.00
N LYS A 20 9.74 -35.78 -5.04
CA LYS A 20 9.51 -36.51 -6.29
C LYS A 20 8.14 -36.24 -6.91
N GLN A 21 7.11 -36.10 -6.09
CA GLN A 21 5.74 -35.92 -6.55
C GLN A 21 5.40 -34.47 -6.90
N PHE A 22 5.91 -33.50 -6.15
CA PHE A 22 5.53 -32.09 -6.23
C PHE A 22 6.67 -31.16 -6.66
N GLY A 23 7.88 -31.68 -6.85
CA GLY A 23 9.07 -30.94 -7.25
C GLY A 23 9.92 -30.47 -6.07
N LYS A 24 11.19 -30.09 -6.38
CA LYS A 24 12.12 -29.54 -5.39
C LYS A 24 11.55 -28.25 -4.80
N GLY A 25 11.63 -28.11 -3.46
CA GLY A 25 11.15 -26.95 -2.76
C GLY A 25 9.66 -27.01 -2.37
N ALA A 26 8.95 -28.12 -2.70
CA ALA A 26 7.57 -28.32 -2.25
C ALA A 26 7.42 -28.34 -0.72
N ILE A 27 8.48 -28.74 -0.03
CA ILE A 27 8.60 -28.67 1.43
C ILE A 27 10.02 -28.25 1.79
N MET A 28 10.16 -27.35 2.76
CA MET A 28 11.46 -26.86 3.24
C MET A 28 11.40 -26.60 4.75
N LYS A 29 12.53 -26.65 5.43
CA LYS A 29 12.62 -26.17 6.81
C LYS A 29 12.66 -24.64 6.80
N LEU A 30 11.91 -24.01 7.67
CA LEU A 30 11.82 -22.53 7.73
C LEU A 30 13.20 -21.88 7.98
N GLY A 31 14.10 -22.56 8.71
CA GLY A 31 15.46 -22.09 8.95
C GLY A 31 16.41 -22.19 7.74
N ASP A 32 16.09 -23.06 6.77
CA ASP A 32 16.86 -23.22 5.55
C ASP A 32 16.41 -22.24 4.46
N SER A 33 15.23 -21.60 4.64
CA SER A 33 14.82 -20.50 3.80
C SER A 33 15.72 -19.30 4.12
N GLN A 34 16.59 -18.92 3.18
CA GLN A 34 17.12 -17.55 3.16
C GLN A 34 15.92 -16.62 3.41
N LYS A 35 16.08 -15.57 4.25
CA LYS A 35 15.06 -14.53 4.40
C LYS A 35 14.51 -14.26 3.01
N LEU A 36 13.21 -14.59 2.79
CA LEU A 36 12.56 -14.31 1.53
C LEU A 36 12.70 -12.80 1.35
N ASP A 37 13.63 -12.40 0.50
CA ASP A 37 13.84 -11.02 0.13
C ASP A 37 12.62 -10.66 -0.71
N ILE A 38 11.59 -10.13 -0.03
CA ILE A 38 10.33 -9.75 -0.69
C ILE A 38 10.62 -8.45 -1.41
N GLU A 39 10.65 -8.50 -2.73
CA GLU A 39 10.72 -7.32 -3.56
C GLU A 39 9.58 -6.37 -3.22
N ALA A 40 9.87 -5.09 -3.08
CA ALA A 40 8.89 -4.07 -2.73
C ALA A 40 8.90 -2.92 -3.74
N ILE A 41 7.72 -2.33 -3.97
CA ILE A 41 7.55 -1.11 -4.75
C ILE A 41 7.30 0.05 -3.80
N SER A 42 8.09 1.12 -3.93
CA SER A 42 7.90 2.35 -3.16
C SER A 42 6.49 2.90 -3.34
N THR A 43 5.91 3.43 -2.28
CA THR A 43 4.61 4.10 -2.31
C THR A 43 4.71 5.54 -2.81
N GLY A 44 5.94 6.08 -2.92
CA GLY A 44 6.20 7.48 -3.16
C GLY A 44 6.21 8.33 -1.89
N SER A 45 5.76 7.78 -0.76
CA SER A 45 5.94 8.33 0.58
C SER A 45 7.03 7.56 1.30
N PHE A 46 8.11 8.25 1.65
CA PHE A 46 9.23 7.63 2.35
C PHE A 46 8.82 7.14 3.75
N GLY A 47 8.03 7.92 4.46
CA GLY A 47 7.51 7.55 5.77
C GLY A 47 6.64 6.30 5.71
N LEU A 48 5.78 6.15 4.67
CA LEU A 48 4.95 4.96 4.49
C LEU A 48 5.79 3.74 4.12
N ASP A 49 6.81 3.89 3.27
CA ASP A 49 7.75 2.84 2.93
C ASP A 49 8.45 2.27 4.17
N LEU A 50 8.88 3.15 5.09
CA LEU A 50 9.43 2.77 6.41
C LEU A 50 8.38 2.07 7.29
N ALA A 51 7.15 2.60 7.34
CA ALA A 51 6.07 2.02 8.13
C ALA A 51 5.70 0.61 7.66
N LEU A 52 5.84 0.33 6.36
CA LEU A 52 5.66 -1.00 5.77
C LEU A 52 6.77 -2.00 6.13
N GLY A 53 7.95 -1.52 6.54
CA GLY A 53 9.05 -2.31 7.09
C GLY A 53 9.91 -3.07 6.08
N ILE A 54 9.56 -3.02 4.80
CA ILE A 54 10.29 -3.64 3.68
C ILE A 54 10.63 -2.63 2.57
N GLY A 55 10.43 -1.33 2.83
CA GLY A 55 10.72 -0.27 1.88
C GLY A 55 9.65 -0.03 0.82
N GLY A 56 8.43 -0.53 1.01
CA GLY A 56 7.32 -0.32 0.09
C GLY A 56 6.24 -1.41 0.17
N LEU A 57 5.40 -1.48 -0.85
CA LEU A 57 4.36 -2.50 -0.99
C LEU A 57 4.93 -3.82 -1.54
N PRO A 58 4.56 -4.98 -0.95
CA PRO A 58 5.16 -6.28 -1.31
C PRO A 58 4.71 -6.76 -2.69
N MET A 59 5.67 -7.13 -3.55
CA MET A 59 5.41 -7.81 -4.80
C MET A 59 4.84 -9.22 -4.56
N GLY A 60 4.07 -9.73 -5.52
CA GLY A 60 3.44 -11.05 -5.42
C GLY A 60 2.33 -11.13 -4.36
N ARG A 61 1.74 -10.00 -3.97
CA ARG A 61 0.74 -9.90 -2.90
C ARG A 61 -0.47 -9.06 -3.29
N ILE A 62 -1.54 -9.27 -2.54
CA ILE A 62 -2.74 -8.44 -2.57
C ILE A 62 -2.63 -7.39 -1.47
N VAL A 63 -2.91 -6.14 -1.83
CA VAL A 63 -2.97 -5.00 -0.93
C VAL A 63 -4.35 -4.37 -1.00
N GLU A 64 -4.91 -3.94 0.11
CA GLU A 64 -6.13 -3.13 0.17
C GLU A 64 -5.80 -1.74 0.72
N ILE A 65 -6.19 -0.71 -0.03
CA ILE A 65 -6.13 0.70 0.42
C ILE A 65 -7.56 1.18 0.55
N PHE A 66 -7.97 1.55 1.77
CA PHE A 66 -9.34 1.96 2.02
C PHE A 66 -9.41 3.23 2.87
N GLY A 67 -10.50 3.95 2.74
CA GLY A 67 -10.72 5.20 3.46
C GLY A 67 -11.95 5.92 2.95
N PRO A 68 -12.30 7.06 3.59
CA PRO A 68 -13.37 7.94 3.12
C PRO A 68 -13.13 8.45 1.70
N GLU A 69 -14.16 9.01 1.10
CA GLU A 69 -14.04 9.75 -0.15
C GLU A 69 -13.06 10.93 0.01
N SER A 70 -12.33 11.27 -1.06
CA SER A 70 -11.36 12.36 -1.08
C SER A 70 -10.24 12.26 -0.03
N SER A 71 -9.96 11.05 0.48
CA SER A 71 -8.86 10.82 1.44
C SER A 71 -7.48 10.66 0.81
N GLY A 72 -7.38 10.61 -0.54
CA GLY A 72 -6.12 10.46 -1.27
C GLY A 72 -5.79 9.03 -1.72
N LYS A 73 -6.78 8.10 -1.72
CA LYS A 73 -6.57 6.70 -2.17
C LYS A 73 -6.00 6.61 -3.59
N THR A 74 -6.67 7.24 -4.54
CA THR A 74 -6.26 7.24 -5.96
C THR A 74 -4.93 7.97 -6.14
N THR A 75 -4.69 9.08 -5.42
CA THR A 75 -3.40 9.78 -5.44
C THR A 75 -2.26 8.88 -4.97
N LEU A 76 -2.45 8.14 -3.88
CA LEU A 76 -1.44 7.21 -3.37
C LEU A 76 -1.17 6.07 -4.37
N THR A 77 -2.21 5.50 -4.99
CA THR A 77 -2.02 4.43 -5.98
C THR A 77 -1.37 4.92 -7.27
N LEU A 78 -1.68 6.13 -7.74
CA LEU A 78 -0.99 6.75 -8.87
C LEU A 78 0.48 7.03 -8.56
N SER A 79 0.80 7.41 -7.31
CA SER A 79 2.18 7.54 -6.86
C SER A 79 2.92 6.19 -6.90
N VAL A 80 2.26 5.10 -6.47
CA VAL A 80 2.82 3.73 -6.59
C VAL A 80 3.09 3.37 -8.06
N ILE A 81 2.17 3.68 -8.97
CA ILE A 81 2.36 3.45 -10.42
C ILE A 81 3.58 4.23 -10.92
N ALA A 82 3.69 5.51 -10.57
CA ALA A 82 4.81 6.36 -10.99
C ALA A 82 6.17 5.79 -10.50
N GLU A 83 6.24 5.33 -9.24
CA GLU A 83 7.45 4.70 -8.70
C GLU A 83 7.74 3.35 -9.37
N ALA A 84 6.71 2.54 -9.63
CA ALA A 84 6.83 1.27 -10.34
C ALA A 84 7.37 1.47 -11.78
N GLN A 85 6.81 2.41 -12.53
CA GLN A 85 7.28 2.75 -13.88
C GLN A 85 8.71 3.26 -13.89
N LYS A 86 9.14 4.08 -12.91
CA LYS A 86 10.54 4.49 -12.74
C LYS A 86 11.47 3.30 -12.51
N ALA A 87 10.99 2.24 -11.88
CA ALA A 87 11.72 0.98 -11.69
C ALA A 87 11.63 0.05 -12.91
N GLY A 88 11.07 0.51 -14.05
CA GLY A 88 10.92 -0.27 -15.28
C GLY A 88 9.82 -1.33 -15.24
N LYS A 89 8.85 -1.19 -14.34
CA LYS A 89 7.72 -2.12 -14.16
C LYS A 89 6.54 -1.77 -15.05
N THR A 90 5.87 -2.79 -15.57
CA THR A 90 4.64 -2.63 -16.34
C THR A 90 3.43 -2.52 -15.40
N CYS A 91 2.61 -1.48 -15.61
CA CYS A 91 1.48 -1.16 -14.76
C CYS A 91 0.15 -1.19 -15.51
N ALA A 92 -0.92 -1.63 -14.83
CA ALA A 92 -2.29 -1.58 -15.33
C ALA A 92 -3.23 -0.95 -14.30
N PHE A 93 -4.22 -0.22 -14.78
CA PHE A 93 -5.26 0.42 -13.98
C PHE A 93 -6.64 -0.03 -14.48
N ILE A 94 -7.38 -0.74 -13.64
CA ILE A 94 -8.76 -1.16 -13.90
C ILE A 94 -9.66 -0.13 -13.24
N ASP A 95 -10.18 0.79 -14.05
CA ASP A 95 -10.98 1.94 -13.65
C ASP A 95 -12.49 1.58 -13.70
N ALA A 96 -12.98 0.95 -12.65
CA ALA A 96 -14.39 0.59 -12.54
C ALA A 96 -15.28 1.78 -12.14
N GLU A 97 -14.71 2.89 -11.67
CA GLU A 97 -15.43 4.13 -11.37
C GLU A 97 -15.51 5.07 -12.59
N HIS A 98 -14.75 4.80 -13.67
CA HIS A 98 -14.64 5.66 -14.86
C HIS A 98 -14.22 7.09 -14.53
N ALA A 99 -13.33 7.25 -13.56
CA ALA A 99 -12.96 8.54 -12.98
C ALA A 99 -11.47 8.88 -13.08
N LEU A 100 -10.67 8.05 -13.76
CA LEU A 100 -9.24 8.29 -13.94
C LEU A 100 -8.99 9.50 -14.83
N ASP A 101 -8.37 10.53 -14.27
CA ASP A 101 -7.92 11.73 -15.00
C ASP A 101 -6.46 11.55 -15.48
N PRO A 102 -6.21 11.42 -16.80
CA PRO A 102 -4.87 11.27 -17.34
C PRO A 102 -3.99 12.49 -17.13
N ILE A 103 -4.58 13.69 -17.06
CA ILE A 103 -3.83 14.93 -16.80
C ILE A 103 -3.32 14.93 -15.37
N TYR A 104 -4.17 14.56 -14.43
CA TYR A 104 -3.78 14.43 -13.03
C TYR A 104 -2.73 13.33 -12.83
N ALA A 105 -2.94 12.14 -13.43
CA ALA A 105 -1.97 11.05 -13.38
C ALA A 105 -0.58 11.48 -13.92
N SER A 106 -0.55 12.18 -15.05
CA SER A 106 0.70 12.71 -15.63
C SER A 106 1.40 13.70 -14.69
N LYS A 107 0.66 14.57 -14.00
CA LYS A 107 1.22 15.51 -13.00
C LYS A 107 1.85 14.79 -11.82
N LEU A 108 1.33 13.62 -11.44
CA LEU A 108 1.89 12.78 -10.39
C LEU A 108 3.12 11.96 -10.84
N GLY A 109 3.54 12.12 -12.10
CA GLY A 109 4.71 11.44 -12.66
C GLY A 109 4.43 10.10 -13.32
N VAL A 110 3.15 9.77 -13.55
CA VAL A 110 2.76 8.56 -14.30
C VAL A 110 3.03 8.78 -15.78
N ASP A 111 3.74 7.85 -16.41
CA ASP A 111 3.79 7.77 -17.88
C ASP A 111 2.45 7.19 -18.38
N VAL A 112 1.56 8.11 -18.78
CA VAL A 112 0.22 7.76 -19.25
C VAL A 112 0.21 7.04 -20.59
N LYS A 113 1.31 7.07 -21.35
CA LYS A 113 1.44 6.36 -22.63
C LYS A 113 1.72 4.88 -22.41
N GLU A 114 2.42 4.56 -21.34
CA GLU A 114 2.81 3.20 -20.99
C GLU A 114 1.83 2.55 -19.98
N LEU A 115 0.90 3.32 -19.41
CA LEU A 115 -0.08 2.79 -18.47
C LEU A 115 -1.23 2.09 -19.22
N LEU A 116 -1.41 0.78 -18.96
CA LEU A 116 -2.55 0.03 -19.47
C LEU A 116 -3.80 0.41 -18.66
N VAL A 117 -4.86 0.84 -19.35
CA VAL A 117 -6.12 1.23 -18.68
C VAL A 117 -7.26 0.38 -19.24
N SER A 118 -8.11 -0.13 -18.34
CA SER A 118 -9.34 -0.83 -18.67
C SER A 118 -10.51 -0.22 -17.91
N GLN A 119 -11.63 -0.04 -18.60
CA GLN A 119 -12.88 0.46 -18.03
C GLN A 119 -13.98 -0.57 -18.21
N PRO A 120 -14.10 -1.55 -17.28
CA PRO A 120 -15.05 -2.65 -17.39
C PRO A 120 -16.49 -2.22 -17.11
N ASP A 121 -17.45 -2.92 -17.75
CA ASP A 121 -18.88 -2.64 -17.58
C ASP A 121 -19.48 -3.24 -16.30
N ASN A 122 -18.82 -4.25 -15.73
CA ASN A 122 -19.30 -4.96 -14.53
C ASN A 122 -18.13 -5.59 -13.75
N GLY A 123 -18.43 -6.07 -12.53
CA GLY A 123 -17.45 -6.63 -11.62
C GLY A 123 -16.80 -7.93 -12.13
N GLU A 124 -17.56 -8.79 -12.80
CA GLU A 124 -17.04 -10.02 -13.40
C GLU A 124 -15.98 -9.70 -14.46
N GLN A 125 -16.28 -8.77 -15.37
CA GLN A 125 -15.36 -8.35 -16.42
C GLN A 125 -14.09 -7.73 -15.83
N ALA A 126 -14.21 -6.86 -14.82
CA ALA A 126 -13.07 -6.27 -14.13
C ALA A 126 -12.12 -7.33 -13.56
N LEU A 127 -12.68 -8.32 -12.85
CA LEU A 127 -11.90 -9.37 -12.19
C LEU A 127 -11.35 -10.41 -13.18
N GLU A 128 -12.03 -10.68 -14.30
CA GLU A 128 -11.53 -11.52 -15.40
C GLU A 128 -10.36 -10.84 -16.12
N ILE A 129 -10.43 -9.52 -16.37
CA ILE A 129 -9.32 -8.75 -16.93
C ILE A 129 -8.13 -8.79 -15.97
N CYS A 130 -8.36 -8.57 -14.67
CA CYS A 130 -7.31 -8.69 -13.66
C CYS A 130 -6.67 -10.09 -13.69
N ASP A 131 -7.46 -11.16 -13.73
CA ASP A 131 -6.99 -12.53 -13.81
C ASP A 131 -6.15 -12.80 -15.08
N ALA A 132 -6.59 -12.30 -16.24
CA ALA A 132 -5.87 -12.43 -17.48
C ALA A 132 -4.51 -11.71 -17.46
N LEU A 133 -4.47 -10.49 -16.92
CA LEU A 133 -3.24 -9.70 -16.77
C LEU A 133 -2.25 -10.39 -15.81
N VAL A 134 -2.71 -10.88 -14.66
CA VAL A 134 -1.86 -11.62 -13.72
C VAL A 134 -1.30 -12.88 -14.35
N ARG A 135 -2.14 -13.68 -15.04
CA ARG A 135 -1.70 -14.92 -15.69
C ARG A 135 -0.74 -14.71 -16.84
N SER A 136 -0.75 -13.56 -17.48
CA SER A 136 0.21 -13.23 -18.54
C SER A 136 1.65 -13.21 -18.05
N GLY A 137 1.86 -12.90 -16.75
CA GLY A 137 3.18 -12.69 -16.16
C GLY A 137 3.93 -11.47 -16.71
N ALA A 138 3.25 -10.62 -17.49
CA ALA A 138 3.85 -9.45 -18.15
C ALA A 138 3.50 -8.13 -17.43
N VAL A 139 2.62 -8.16 -16.45
CA VAL A 139 2.20 -6.98 -15.69
C VAL A 139 2.63 -7.13 -14.24
N ASP A 140 3.39 -6.17 -13.76
CA ASP A 140 3.97 -6.17 -12.42
C ASP A 140 3.04 -5.58 -11.36
N VAL A 141 2.30 -4.51 -11.71
CA VAL A 141 1.40 -3.80 -10.78
C VAL A 141 0.03 -3.61 -11.42
N ILE A 142 -1.02 -4.01 -10.71
CA ILE A 142 -2.41 -3.83 -11.14
C ILE A 142 -3.16 -3.08 -10.05
N ILE A 143 -3.82 -1.98 -10.40
CA ILE A 143 -4.74 -1.24 -9.53
C ILE A 143 -6.17 -1.56 -9.95
N VAL A 144 -7.05 -1.80 -8.98
CA VAL A 144 -8.51 -1.93 -9.18
C VAL A 144 -9.20 -0.83 -8.40
N ASP A 145 -9.74 0.16 -9.09
CA ASP A 145 -10.42 1.32 -8.51
C ASP A 145 -11.88 1.37 -8.96
N SER A 146 -12.83 1.12 -8.08
CA SER A 146 -12.73 0.61 -6.71
C SER A 146 -13.59 -0.65 -6.54
N VAL A 147 -13.34 -1.40 -5.46
CA VAL A 147 -14.18 -2.56 -5.10
C VAL A 147 -15.66 -2.18 -4.99
N ALA A 148 -15.95 -0.94 -4.53
CA ALA A 148 -17.32 -0.45 -4.40
C ALA A 148 -18.07 -0.38 -5.75
N ALA A 149 -17.35 -0.18 -6.84
CA ALA A 149 -17.88 -0.08 -8.20
C ALA A 149 -17.95 -1.44 -8.93
N LEU A 150 -17.43 -2.52 -8.33
CA LEU A 150 -17.51 -3.86 -8.92
C LEU A 150 -18.92 -4.44 -8.77
N THR A 151 -19.87 -3.88 -9.52
CA THR A 151 -21.26 -4.33 -9.51
C THR A 151 -21.37 -5.63 -10.28
N PRO A 152 -21.98 -6.70 -9.68
CA PRO A 152 -22.23 -7.95 -10.39
C PRO A 152 -23.14 -7.75 -11.61
N LYS A 153 -22.86 -8.46 -12.70
CA LYS A 153 -23.65 -8.38 -13.93
C LYS A 153 -25.13 -8.63 -13.69
N ALA A 154 -25.47 -9.63 -12.87
CA ALA A 154 -26.84 -9.94 -12.53
C ALA A 154 -27.58 -8.81 -11.79
N GLU A 155 -26.86 -7.97 -11.07
CA GLU A 155 -27.41 -6.77 -10.42
C GLU A 155 -27.68 -5.64 -11.43
N ILE A 156 -26.82 -5.52 -12.46
CA ILE A 156 -27.00 -4.53 -13.54
C ILE A 156 -28.17 -4.91 -14.45
N GLU A 157 -28.36 -6.20 -14.73
CA GLU A 157 -29.40 -6.73 -15.60
C GLU A 157 -30.76 -6.90 -14.90
N GLY A 158 -30.79 -6.81 -13.55
CA GLY A 158 -32.01 -6.90 -12.74
C GLY A 158 -32.85 -5.63 -12.78
N ASP A 159 -34.11 -5.74 -12.34
CA ASP A 159 -35.02 -4.61 -12.25
C ASP A 159 -34.68 -3.74 -11.02
N MET A 160 -35.02 -2.44 -11.11
CA MET A 160 -34.85 -1.51 -9.98
C MET A 160 -35.72 -1.95 -8.80
N GLY A 161 -35.06 -2.27 -7.68
CA GLY A 161 -35.70 -2.75 -6.46
C GLY A 161 -35.51 -4.25 -6.18
N ASP A 162 -34.92 -4.99 -7.11
CA ASP A 162 -34.54 -6.38 -6.88
C ASP A 162 -33.51 -6.51 -5.75
N SER A 163 -33.66 -7.57 -4.96
CA SER A 163 -32.72 -7.83 -3.86
C SER A 163 -31.57 -8.72 -4.31
N HIS A 164 -30.39 -8.14 -4.43
CA HIS A 164 -29.16 -8.85 -4.82
C HIS A 164 -28.19 -9.04 -3.64
N VAL A 165 -28.72 -9.39 -2.48
CA VAL A 165 -27.93 -9.49 -1.24
C VAL A 165 -26.74 -10.45 -1.38
N GLY A 166 -25.54 -9.90 -1.16
CA GLY A 166 -24.30 -10.67 -1.07
C GLY A 166 -23.68 -11.13 -2.39
N LEU A 167 -24.22 -10.75 -3.56
CA LEU A 167 -23.63 -11.12 -4.86
C LEU A 167 -22.21 -10.60 -5.01
N GLN A 168 -21.97 -9.32 -4.71
CA GLN A 168 -20.64 -8.72 -4.76
C GLN A 168 -19.65 -9.44 -3.83
N ALA A 169 -20.07 -9.80 -2.61
CA ALA A 169 -19.22 -10.52 -1.67
C ALA A 169 -18.87 -11.93 -2.15
N ARG A 170 -19.80 -12.62 -2.84
CA ARG A 170 -19.56 -13.93 -3.47
C ARG A 170 -18.59 -13.81 -4.63
N LEU A 171 -18.77 -12.81 -5.50
CA LEU A 171 -17.91 -12.52 -6.63
C LEU A 171 -16.47 -12.25 -6.14
N MET A 172 -16.29 -11.37 -5.16
CA MET A 172 -14.98 -11.08 -4.56
C MET A 172 -14.35 -12.33 -3.93
N SER A 173 -15.12 -13.13 -3.20
CA SER A 173 -14.62 -14.37 -2.58
C SER A 173 -14.15 -15.40 -3.61
N GLN A 174 -14.85 -15.53 -4.73
CA GLN A 174 -14.49 -16.43 -5.83
C GLN A 174 -13.22 -15.94 -6.54
N ALA A 175 -13.18 -14.66 -6.91
CA ALA A 175 -12.05 -14.05 -7.60
C ALA A 175 -10.77 -14.12 -6.76
N LEU A 176 -10.80 -13.74 -5.48
CA LEU A 176 -9.63 -13.73 -4.62
C LEU A 176 -9.06 -15.14 -4.38
N ARG A 177 -9.91 -16.17 -4.29
CA ARG A 177 -9.44 -17.56 -4.22
C ARG A 177 -8.66 -17.97 -5.46
N LYS A 178 -9.10 -17.53 -6.64
CA LYS A 178 -8.47 -17.83 -7.92
C LYS A 178 -7.18 -17.04 -8.10
N LEU A 179 -7.22 -15.74 -7.80
CA LEU A 179 -6.13 -14.78 -8.02
C LEU A 179 -4.93 -15.01 -7.10
N THR A 180 -5.15 -15.34 -5.82
CA THR A 180 -4.09 -15.33 -4.80
C THR A 180 -2.88 -16.20 -5.16
N GLY A 181 -3.11 -17.41 -5.67
CA GLY A 181 -2.02 -18.32 -6.09
C GLY A 181 -1.29 -17.81 -7.33
N GLN A 182 -2.02 -17.24 -8.27
CA GLN A 182 -1.47 -16.73 -9.53
C GLN A 182 -0.66 -15.46 -9.31
N ILE A 183 -1.15 -14.54 -8.47
CA ILE A 183 -0.47 -13.30 -8.07
C ILE A 183 0.90 -13.61 -7.48
N LYS A 184 0.98 -14.59 -6.57
CA LYS A 184 2.25 -15.04 -6.00
C LYS A 184 3.21 -15.61 -7.06
N ASN A 185 2.69 -16.45 -7.96
CA ASN A 185 3.51 -17.12 -8.98
C ASN A 185 4.02 -16.12 -10.05
N ALA A 186 3.19 -15.14 -10.41
CA ALA A 186 3.55 -14.10 -11.36
C ALA A 186 4.39 -12.96 -10.74
N ASN A 187 4.61 -12.98 -9.42
CA ASN A 187 5.23 -11.88 -8.67
C ASN A 187 4.56 -10.52 -8.92
N CYS A 188 3.25 -10.51 -9.17
CA CYS A 188 2.48 -9.30 -9.46
C CYS A 188 1.93 -8.68 -8.17
N LEU A 189 1.98 -7.35 -8.03
CA LEU A 189 1.32 -6.61 -6.96
C LEU A 189 -0.09 -6.22 -7.44
N VAL A 190 -1.13 -6.64 -6.71
CA VAL A 190 -2.50 -6.22 -7.00
C VAL A 190 -3.03 -5.38 -5.84
N ILE A 191 -3.40 -4.14 -6.13
CA ILE A 191 -3.94 -3.18 -5.16
C ILE A 191 -5.43 -2.99 -5.43
N PHE A 192 -6.26 -3.27 -4.43
CA PHE A 192 -7.68 -2.96 -4.44
C PHE A 192 -7.92 -1.67 -3.65
N ILE A 193 -8.46 -0.67 -4.31
CA ILE A 193 -9.00 0.52 -3.64
C ILE A 193 -10.40 0.20 -3.13
N ASN A 194 -10.70 0.59 -1.89
CA ASN A 194 -11.98 0.31 -1.29
C ASN A 194 -12.58 1.53 -0.56
N GLN A 195 -13.87 1.55 -0.44
CA GLN A 195 -14.61 2.61 0.26
C GLN A 195 -15.10 2.09 1.61
N ILE A 196 -15.23 3.01 2.58
CA ILE A 196 -15.81 2.74 3.88
C ILE A 196 -17.33 2.86 3.78
N ARG A 197 -18.03 1.96 4.46
CA ARG A 197 -19.48 1.98 4.69
C ARG A 197 -19.74 1.82 6.19
N MET A 198 -20.86 2.38 6.63
CA MET A 198 -21.29 2.27 8.02
C MET A 198 -22.28 1.11 8.16
N LYS A 199 -22.03 0.22 9.11
CA LYS A 199 -22.97 -0.86 9.48
C LYS A 199 -24.13 -0.26 10.24
N ILE A 200 -25.36 -0.54 9.79
CA ILE A 200 -26.58 -0.12 10.46
C ILE A 200 -26.76 -0.96 11.73
N GLY A 201 -27.15 -0.33 12.84
CA GLY A 201 -27.51 -1.02 14.10
C GLY A 201 -26.33 -1.42 14.99
N VAL A 202 -25.10 -1.00 14.68
CA VAL A 202 -23.95 -1.21 15.60
C VAL A 202 -23.96 -0.10 16.66
N MET A 203 -24.35 -0.46 17.88
CA MET A 203 -24.37 0.47 19.02
C MET A 203 -23.03 0.53 19.78
N PHE A 204 -22.23 -0.54 19.71
CA PHE A 204 -20.93 -0.65 20.39
C PHE A 204 -19.85 -1.14 19.42
N GLY A 205 -18.62 -0.64 19.57
CA GLY A 205 -17.49 -0.96 18.71
C GLY A 205 -17.45 -0.14 17.41
N ASN A 206 -16.55 -0.49 16.49
CA ASN A 206 -16.38 0.26 15.25
C ASN A 206 -17.45 -0.14 14.20
N PRO A 207 -18.34 0.77 13.80
CA PRO A 207 -19.36 0.52 12.79
C PRO A 207 -18.78 0.49 11.37
N GLU A 208 -17.57 0.99 11.14
CA GLU A 208 -16.98 1.07 9.81
C GLU A 208 -16.67 -0.30 9.23
N THR A 209 -16.98 -0.48 7.97
CA THR A 209 -16.63 -1.68 7.19
C THR A 209 -16.31 -1.30 5.76
N THR A 210 -15.58 -2.14 5.06
CA THR A 210 -15.29 -1.98 3.63
C THR A 210 -16.31 -2.75 2.79
N THR A 211 -16.51 -2.34 1.52
CA THR A 211 -17.40 -3.01 0.56
C THR A 211 -16.81 -4.35 0.08
N GLY A 212 -17.62 -5.17 -0.60
CA GLY A 212 -17.15 -6.45 -1.16
C GLY A 212 -17.05 -7.60 -0.15
N GLY A 213 -17.60 -7.44 1.05
CA GLY A 213 -17.63 -8.48 2.09
C GLY A 213 -16.30 -8.60 2.84
N ASN A 214 -16.06 -9.78 3.44
CA ASN A 214 -14.89 -10.00 4.30
C ASN A 214 -13.70 -10.66 3.57
N ALA A 215 -13.87 -11.18 2.35
CA ALA A 215 -12.84 -11.95 1.68
C ALA A 215 -11.54 -11.17 1.51
N LEU A 216 -11.61 -9.93 1.04
CA LEU A 216 -10.44 -9.08 0.83
C LEU A 216 -9.66 -8.83 2.13
N LYS A 217 -10.35 -8.68 3.27
CA LYS A 217 -9.71 -8.52 4.59
C LYS A 217 -8.83 -9.71 4.97
N PHE A 218 -9.19 -10.93 4.53
CA PHE A 218 -8.42 -12.14 4.78
C PHE A 218 -7.29 -12.33 3.76
N TYR A 219 -7.57 -12.13 2.47
CA TYR A 219 -6.62 -12.36 1.38
C TYR A 219 -5.54 -11.29 1.28
N ALA A 220 -5.85 -10.03 1.57
CA ALA A 220 -4.85 -8.96 1.58
C ALA A 220 -3.70 -9.25 2.57
N SER A 221 -2.47 -9.09 2.09
CA SER A 221 -1.26 -9.18 2.93
C SER A 221 -0.99 -7.88 3.67
N VAL A 222 -1.34 -6.75 3.06
CA VAL A 222 -1.25 -5.41 3.64
C VAL A 222 -2.61 -4.73 3.50
N ARG A 223 -3.03 -4.00 4.53
CA ARG A 223 -4.21 -3.14 4.51
C ARG A 223 -3.86 -1.78 5.07
N LEU A 224 -4.18 -0.75 4.30
CA LEU A 224 -3.90 0.65 4.63
C LEU A 224 -5.22 1.40 4.80
N ASP A 225 -5.41 2.00 5.97
CA ASP A 225 -6.50 2.95 6.24
C ASP A 225 -5.95 4.36 6.00
N ILE A 226 -6.45 5.07 4.97
CA ILE A 226 -6.00 6.40 4.59
C ILE A 226 -7.07 7.44 4.92
N ARG A 227 -6.67 8.50 5.64
CA ARG A 227 -7.56 9.54 6.13
C ARG A 227 -6.98 10.93 5.93
N ARG A 228 -7.81 11.87 5.52
CA ARG A 228 -7.49 13.29 5.59
C ARG A 228 -7.62 13.74 7.05
N VAL A 229 -6.57 14.34 7.61
CA VAL A 229 -6.55 14.83 9.00
C VAL A 229 -6.47 16.35 9.10
N GLY A 230 -6.08 17.04 8.03
CA GLY A 230 -5.98 18.49 8.01
C GLY A 230 -5.98 19.06 6.61
N SER A 231 -5.97 20.39 6.51
CA SER A 231 -5.79 21.13 5.26
C SER A 231 -4.52 21.97 5.34
N ILE A 232 -3.75 21.96 4.27
CA ILE A 232 -2.55 22.78 4.11
C ILE A 232 -2.97 24.05 3.40
N LYS A 233 -2.60 25.20 3.98
CA LYS A 233 -2.93 26.51 3.44
C LYS A 233 -1.68 27.32 3.13
N GLU A 234 -1.73 28.08 2.06
CA GLU A 234 -0.78 29.15 1.74
C GLU A 234 -1.56 30.46 1.68
N GLY A 235 -1.38 31.31 2.71
CA GLY A 235 -2.29 32.42 2.94
C GLY A 235 -3.73 31.94 3.21
N ASP A 236 -4.68 32.40 2.39
CA ASP A 236 -6.10 32.00 2.48
C ASP A 236 -6.47 30.82 1.58
N GLU A 237 -5.56 30.40 0.71
CA GLU A 237 -5.79 29.31 -0.25
C GLU A 237 -5.44 27.93 0.33
N VAL A 238 -6.32 26.95 0.11
CA VAL A 238 -6.04 25.56 0.47
C VAL A 238 -5.28 24.89 -0.67
N ILE A 239 -3.99 24.60 -0.45
CA ILE A 239 -3.08 24.03 -1.45
C ILE A 239 -2.91 22.52 -1.34
N GLY A 240 -3.43 21.90 -0.28
CA GLY A 240 -3.27 20.46 -0.08
C GLY A 240 -3.93 19.97 1.19
N ASN A 241 -3.69 18.70 1.48
CA ASN A 241 -4.20 18.02 2.67
C ASN A 241 -3.06 17.36 3.45
N GLU A 242 -3.17 17.40 4.77
CA GLU A 242 -2.44 16.46 5.63
C GLU A 242 -3.20 15.14 5.65
N THR A 243 -2.50 14.07 5.36
CA THR A 243 -3.06 12.74 5.17
C THR A 243 -2.37 11.76 6.09
N ARG A 244 -3.18 10.99 6.81
CA ARG A 244 -2.74 9.95 7.72
C ARG A 244 -2.99 8.58 7.10
N VAL A 245 -1.96 7.72 7.11
CA VAL A 245 -2.09 6.32 6.71
C VAL A 245 -1.74 5.42 7.89
N LYS A 246 -2.67 4.55 8.24
CA LYS A 246 -2.48 3.52 9.27
C LYS A 246 -2.35 2.14 8.62
N VAL A 247 -1.28 1.44 8.93
CA VAL A 247 -1.05 0.07 8.48
C VAL A 247 -1.82 -0.88 9.41
N VAL A 248 -3.09 -1.15 9.07
CA VAL A 248 -3.98 -1.93 9.95
C VAL A 248 -3.77 -3.44 9.86
N LYS A 249 -3.10 -3.90 8.80
CA LYS A 249 -2.68 -5.29 8.62
C LYS A 249 -1.37 -5.33 7.81
N ASN A 250 -0.43 -6.14 8.26
CA ASN A 250 0.81 -6.40 7.54
C ASN A 250 1.28 -7.83 7.84
N LYS A 251 1.46 -8.64 6.78
CA LYS A 251 1.97 -10.02 6.88
C LYS A 251 3.48 -10.11 6.60
N VAL A 252 4.13 -9.01 6.21
CA VAL A 252 5.55 -8.97 5.84
C VAL A 252 6.42 -8.24 6.85
N ALA A 253 5.80 -7.45 7.75
CA ALA A 253 6.45 -6.75 8.85
C ALA A 253 5.44 -6.49 9.99
N PRO A 254 5.85 -6.00 11.18
CA PRO A 254 4.94 -5.63 12.26
C PRO A 254 3.90 -4.59 11.80
N PRO A 255 2.59 -4.83 12.03
CA PRO A 255 1.50 -3.91 11.69
C PRO A 255 1.35 -2.76 12.70
N PHE A 256 0.29 -1.96 12.50
CA PHE A 256 -0.20 -0.88 13.37
C PHE A 256 0.67 0.36 13.44
N ARG A 257 1.62 0.49 12.51
CA ARG A 257 2.35 1.73 12.30
C ARG A 257 1.48 2.76 11.60
N GLN A 258 1.72 4.01 11.92
CA GLN A 258 1.00 5.15 11.38
C GLN A 258 2.01 6.18 10.86
N VAL A 259 1.64 6.84 9.76
CA VAL A 259 2.45 7.89 9.16
C VAL A 259 1.54 9.01 8.65
N ASP A 260 1.99 10.22 8.84
CA ASP A 260 1.37 11.43 8.30
C ASP A 260 2.26 12.01 7.22
N PHE A 261 1.67 12.36 6.09
CA PHE A 261 2.35 13.03 4.98
C PHE A 261 1.42 14.04 4.29
N GLN A 262 2.01 14.90 3.49
CA GLN A 262 1.29 15.95 2.78
C GLN A 262 0.98 15.52 1.35
N ILE A 263 -0.28 15.71 0.94
CA ILE A 263 -0.71 15.63 -0.47
C ILE A 263 -1.01 17.03 -0.95
N LEU A 264 -0.19 17.55 -1.88
CA LEU A 264 -0.38 18.84 -2.51
C LEU A 264 -1.24 18.70 -3.77
N TYR A 265 -2.14 19.65 -3.99
CA TYR A 265 -3.04 19.61 -5.14
C TYR A 265 -2.26 19.84 -6.43
N GLY A 266 -2.39 18.89 -7.37
CA GLY A 266 -1.68 18.91 -8.64
C GLY A 266 -0.21 18.48 -8.61
N GLU A 267 0.36 18.22 -7.41
CA GLU A 267 1.75 17.72 -7.25
C GLU A 267 1.81 16.31 -6.65
N GLY A 268 0.78 15.94 -5.84
CA GLY A 268 0.75 14.65 -5.16
C GLY A 268 1.45 14.64 -3.81
N ILE A 269 2.08 13.52 -3.45
CA ILE A 269 2.78 13.35 -2.18
C ILE A 269 4.03 14.21 -2.17
N SER A 270 4.17 15.07 -1.15
CA SER A 270 5.32 15.96 -0.98
C SER A 270 6.50 15.21 -0.35
N LYS A 271 7.38 14.66 -1.18
CA LYS A 271 8.61 13.97 -0.73
C LYS A 271 9.53 14.89 0.05
N GLU A 272 9.68 16.13 -0.39
CA GLU A 272 10.54 17.13 0.26
C GLU A 272 10.07 17.42 1.68
N SER A 273 8.75 17.48 1.91
CA SER A 273 8.19 17.66 3.25
C SER A 273 8.60 16.53 4.18
N GLU A 274 8.48 15.28 3.71
CA GLU A 274 8.87 14.10 4.49
C GLU A 274 10.38 14.05 4.75
N LEU A 275 11.20 14.35 3.73
CA LEU A 275 12.67 14.38 3.89
C LEU A 275 13.12 15.41 4.92
N ILE A 276 12.48 16.59 4.96
CA ILE A 276 12.78 17.60 6.00
C ILE A 276 12.39 17.09 7.38
N ASP A 277 11.18 16.52 7.54
CA ASP A 277 10.70 16.05 8.85
C ASP A 277 11.55 14.89 9.37
N LEU A 278 11.81 13.88 8.53
CA LEU A 278 12.63 12.73 8.88
C LEU A 278 14.11 13.13 9.06
N GLY A 279 14.63 14.02 8.20
CA GLY A 279 15.99 14.53 8.34
C GLY A 279 16.21 15.26 9.66
N VAL A 280 15.23 16.04 10.12
CA VAL A 280 15.29 16.69 11.43
C VAL A 280 15.17 15.67 12.56
N LYS A 281 14.22 14.74 12.48
CA LYS A 281 14.00 13.69 13.48
C LYS A 281 15.27 12.83 13.70
N HIS A 282 15.96 12.50 12.61
CA HIS A 282 17.19 11.70 12.64
C HIS A 282 18.49 12.50 12.66
N LYS A 283 18.39 13.82 12.90
CA LYS A 283 19.54 14.72 13.07
C LYS A 283 20.46 14.86 11.84
N LEU A 284 20.00 14.44 10.67
CA LEU A 284 20.69 14.67 9.40
C LEU A 284 20.51 16.14 8.94
N ILE A 285 19.33 16.69 9.18
CA ILE A 285 19.02 18.10 9.00
C ILE A 285 18.93 18.74 10.38
N SER A 286 19.70 19.80 10.63
CA SER A 286 19.61 20.56 11.87
C SER A 286 18.53 21.63 11.79
N LYS A 287 17.79 21.83 12.91
CA LYS A 287 16.79 22.87 13.04
C LYS A 287 17.10 23.73 14.26
N ALA A 288 17.33 25.03 14.03
CA ALA A 288 17.58 26.02 15.08
C ALA A 288 16.54 27.15 14.94
N GLY A 289 15.53 27.16 15.81
CA GLY A 289 14.38 28.07 15.69
C GLY A 289 13.66 27.84 14.34
N ALA A 290 13.58 28.90 13.52
CA ALA A 290 12.98 28.82 12.18
C ALA A 290 13.98 28.39 11.08
N TRP A 291 15.26 28.25 11.37
CA TRP A 291 16.27 27.90 10.38
C TRP A 291 16.54 26.43 10.28
N TYR A 292 16.62 25.94 9.04
CA TYR A 292 17.04 24.57 8.68
C TYR A 292 18.42 24.64 8.06
N ALA A 293 19.28 23.66 8.40
CA ALA A 293 20.61 23.53 7.81
C ALA A 293 20.98 22.08 7.56
N TYR A 294 21.69 21.83 6.48
CA TYR A 294 22.25 20.56 6.08
C TYR A 294 23.76 20.72 5.88
N GLU A 295 24.60 19.82 6.43
CA GLU A 295 26.08 19.90 6.37
C GLU A 295 26.64 21.32 6.74
N ASN A 296 26.06 21.97 7.75
CA ASN A 296 26.36 23.34 8.20
C ASN A 296 25.97 24.45 7.22
N GLU A 297 25.37 24.15 6.09
CA GLU A 297 24.81 25.13 5.16
C GLU A 297 23.34 25.42 5.49
N LYS A 298 22.94 26.69 5.53
CA LYS A 298 21.55 27.07 5.74
C LYS A 298 20.75 26.80 4.48
N ILE A 299 19.77 25.87 4.58
CA ILE A 299 18.92 25.47 3.45
C ILE A 299 17.58 26.21 3.42
N GLY A 300 17.20 26.92 4.48
CA GLY A 300 15.98 27.74 4.45
C GLY A 300 15.55 28.25 5.82
N GLN A 301 14.87 29.39 5.82
CA GLN A 301 14.10 29.87 6.96
C GLN A 301 12.64 29.45 6.78
N GLY A 302 12.14 28.61 7.69
CA GLY A 302 10.84 27.93 7.58
C GLY A 302 10.90 26.69 6.69
N LYS A 303 9.95 25.76 6.95
CA LYS A 303 9.89 24.46 6.26
C LYS A 303 9.68 24.62 4.74
N THR A 304 8.85 25.56 4.32
CA THR A 304 8.55 25.82 2.89
C THR A 304 9.81 26.18 2.10
N ASN A 305 10.69 27.04 2.67
CA ASN A 305 11.94 27.40 2.00
C ASN A 305 12.94 26.23 1.97
N ALA A 306 12.99 25.42 3.02
CA ALA A 306 13.82 24.22 3.03
C ALA A 306 13.33 23.17 2.00
N MET A 307 12.02 22.98 1.86
CA MET A 307 11.42 22.14 0.81
C MET A 307 11.76 22.66 -0.60
N LYS A 308 11.68 23.99 -0.80
CA LYS A 308 12.05 24.60 -2.07
C LYS A 308 13.52 24.36 -2.39
N TRP A 309 14.41 24.52 -1.40
CA TRP A 309 15.83 24.22 -1.57
C TRP A 309 16.06 22.76 -2.01
N LEU A 310 15.33 21.77 -1.44
CA LEU A 310 15.43 20.38 -1.87
C LEU A 310 14.94 20.18 -3.32
N LYS A 311 13.86 20.87 -3.73
CA LYS A 311 13.38 20.84 -5.12
C LYS A 311 14.42 21.41 -6.09
N ASP A 312 15.09 22.49 -5.70
CA ASP A 312 16.12 23.16 -6.51
C ASP A 312 17.46 22.39 -6.50
N ASN A 313 17.67 21.47 -5.54
CA ASN A 313 18.88 20.67 -5.37
C ASN A 313 18.57 19.15 -5.34
N PRO A 314 18.12 18.55 -6.46
CA PRO A 314 17.65 17.16 -6.50
C PRO A 314 18.72 16.12 -6.15
N GLU A 315 20.01 16.41 -6.41
CA GLU A 315 21.12 15.51 -6.03
C GLU A 315 21.28 15.44 -4.51
N GLN A 316 21.15 16.57 -3.82
CA GLN A 316 21.20 16.61 -2.36
C GLN A 316 19.96 15.93 -1.74
N ALA A 317 18.77 16.13 -2.33
CA ALA A 317 17.55 15.45 -1.91
C ALA A 317 17.70 13.93 -2.01
N LYS A 318 18.26 13.40 -3.11
CA LYS A 318 18.54 11.97 -3.27
C LYS A 318 19.56 11.44 -2.27
N LEU A 319 20.62 12.23 -1.98
CA LEU A 319 21.63 11.83 -1.00
C LEU A 319 21.03 11.73 0.41
N ILE A 320 20.23 12.72 0.80
CA ILE A 320 19.50 12.72 2.07
C ILE A 320 18.55 11.52 2.14
N GLU A 321 17.77 11.25 1.06
CA GLU A 321 16.86 10.13 1.00
C GLU A 321 17.60 8.79 1.13
N SER A 322 18.70 8.58 0.38
CA SER A 322 19.46 7.33 0.44
C SER A 322 20.07 7.11 1.82
N THR A 323 20.66 8.15 2.42
CA THR A 323 21.24 8.06 3.77
C THR A 323 20.20 7.68 4.81
N LEU A 324 19.03 8.36 4.78
CA LEU A 324 17.92 8.04 5.68
C LEU A 324 17.38 6.61 5.44
N ARG A 325 17.29 6.20 4.17
CA ARG A 325 16.78 4.87 3.80
C ARG A 325 17.71 3.77 4.30
N ASP A 326 19.01 3.89 4.09
CA ASP A 326 20.00 2.94 4.52
C ASP A 326 20.03 2.82 6.06
N GLU A 327 19.97 3.94 6.78
CA GLU A 327 19.96 3.96 8.24
C GLU A 327 18.67 3.34 8.81
N LEU A 328 17.51 3.74 8.30
CA LEU A 328 16.22 3.41 8.89
C LEU A 328 15.67 2.03 8.46
N LEU A 329 16.00 1.55 7.27
CA LEU A 329 15.64 0.19 6.85
C LEU A 329 16.60 -0.86 7.41
N ALA A 330 17.88 -0.51 7.64
CA ALA A 330 18.81 -1.40 8.32
C ALA A 330 18.45 -1.61 9.80
N HIS A 331 17.85 -0.61 10.44
CA HIS A 331 17.45 -0.61 11.85
C HIS A 331 15.99 -0.21 12.05
N PRO A 332 15.01 -1.02 11.59
CA PRO A 332 13.60 -0.68 11.66
C PRO A 332 13.07 -0.49 13.09
N GLU A 333 13.81 -0.93 14.09
CA GLU A 333 13.49 -0.75 15.52
C GLU A 333 13.72 0.70 15.97
N THR A 334 14.71 1.41 15.42
CA THR A 334 15.03 2.81 15.76
C THR A 334 14.09 3.82 15.08
N ALA A 335 13.46 3.43 13.98
CA ALA A 335 12.46 4.26 13.31
C ALA A 335 11.14 4.39 14.11
N ILE A 336 10.93 3.55 15.14
CA ILE A 336 9.63 3.32 15.79
C ILE A 336 9.46 4.02 17.14
N THR A 337 10.52 4.54 17.76
CA THR A 337 10.50 4.98 19.16
C THR A 337 9.94 6.38 19.42
N ALA A 338 9.08 6.94 18.58
CA ALA A 338 8.60 8.30 18.79
C ALA A 338 7.08 8.53 18.87
N ASP A 339 6.22 7.51 18.68
CA ASP A 339 4.76 7.76 18.66
C ASP A 339 3.93 6.80 19.54
N VAL A 340 4.46 6.33 20.67
CA VAL A 340 3.70 5.51 21.66
C VAL A 340 3.41 6.28 22.95
N GLU A 341 3.71 7.54 23.03
CA GLU A 341 3.26 8.40 24.14
C GLU A 341 2.13 9.29 23.60
N ASP A 342 0.85 8.85 23.63
CA ASP A 342 -0.35 9.67 23.85
C ASP A 342 -1.70 8.95 23.62
N GLU A 343 -1.80 7.62 23.80
CA GLU A 343 -3.14 7.00 23.95
C GLU A 343 -3.19 5.95 25.09
N ALA A 344 -2.49 6.18 26.17
CA ALA A 344 -2.72 5.50 27.45
C ALA A 344 -3.49 6.43 28.40
N GLY A 345 -4.67 6.85 27.97
CA GLY A 345 -5.63 7.64 28.72
C GLY A 345 -6.97 6.91 28.75
N GLU A 346 -7.26 6.30 29.93
CA GLU A 346 -8.60 5.91 30.39
C GLU A 346 -9.26 4.69 29.72
N ALA A 347 -8.77 3.51 30.09
CA ALA A 347 -9.65 2.37 30.29
C ALA A 347 -10.05 2.33 31.76
N ASP A 348 -11.07 3.09 32.15
CA ASP A 348 -11.76 2.88 33.39
C ASP A 348 -12.56 1.58 33.34
N PHE A 349 -12.19 0.68 34.22
CA PHE A 349 -12.95 -0.51 34.59
C PHE A 349 -14.17 -0.06 35.40
N GLU A 350 -15.38 -0.27 34.89
CA GLU A 350 -16.54 -0.69 35.69
C GLU A 350 -17.46 -1.59 34.87
#